data_804913a5bbe2b5d3a57bfb0bb9adc1dc
#
_entry.id   804913a5bbe2b5d3a57bfb0bb9adc1dc
#
_cell.length_a   1.000
_cell.length_b   1.000
_cell.length_c   1.000
_cell.angle_alpha   90.00
_cell.angle_beta   90.00
_cell.angle_gamma   90.00
#
_symmetry.space_group_name_H-M   'P 1'
#
loop_
_entity.id
_entity.type
_entity.pdbx_description
1 polymer ?
#
loop_
_entity_poly.entity_id
_entity_poly.type
_entity_poly.pdbx_seq_one_letter_code
_entity_poly.pdbx_strand_id
1 'polypeptide(L)'
;MSLPCRFRGILFPNIHGRSRCRPSSLRWLVLASRSVSTLLQKPLNFIAGERVSPSDRDQSFKVYQPATGEVLCETPSSSSDDVNRAVAAATDAFPVWSETPAMERARILQDAARLIKERINDFARVETTDNGKAIAESHSDVLSATDALEFFAGLAPALAGEHFQYPGGTFGYTIREPLGVCAGIGAWNFPIQIASWKTAPALAAGNTMIFKPSPLTPLTAVMFAEALHESGLPKGAFNVIQGQTQTGTALTSHADVAKISFTGSVPVGKQIMRNCADSLKQVTLELGGKSPLIIFA
;
A
#
# COMPACT_ATOMS: atom_id res chain seq x y z
N MET A 1 -36.96 -34.01 -21.09
CA MET A 1 -37.92 -33.26 -20.21
C MET A 1 -37.19 -32.07 -19.68
N SER A 2 -37.42 -30.91 -20.26
CA SER A 2 -36.83 -29.62 -19.91
C SER A 2 -37.75 -28.87 -18.94
N LEU A 3 -37.24 -28.60 -17.75
CA LEU A 3 -37.95 -27.75 -16.79
C LEU A 3 -37.58 -26.28 -17.03
N PRO A 4 -38.55 -25.36 -17.13
CA PRO A 4 -38.27 -23.95 -17.32
C PRO A 4 -37.90 -23.29 -15.98
N CYS A 5 -36.73 -22.63 -15.95
CA CYS A 5 -36.32 -21.71 -14.87
C CYS A 5 -37.22 -20.46 -14.92
N ARG A 6 -38.02 -20.22 -13.90
CA ARG A 6 -38.70 -18.93 -13.70
C ARG A 6 -37.79 -17.97 -12.95
N PHE A 7 -37.36 -16.92 -13.63
CA PHE A 7 -36.82 -15.74 -12.99
C PHE A 7 -37.94 -14.93 -12.32
N ARG A 8 -37.88 -14.80 -10.99
CA ARG A 8 -38.68 -13.76 -10.29
C ARG A 8 -37.82 -12.49 -10.25
N GLY A 9 -38.20 -11.48 -11.01
CA GLY A 9 -37.60 -10.16 -10.96
C GLY A 9 -37.86 -9.49 -9.61
N ILE A 10 -36.80 -9.01 -8.99
CA ILE A 10 -36.86 -8.12 -7.82
C ILE A 10 -37.02 -6.69 -8.36
N LEU A 11 -38.13 -6.04 -8.08
CA LEU A 11 -38.35 -4.62 -8.37
C LEU A 11 -37.57 -3.78 -7.35
N PHE A 12 -36.65 -2.97 -7.82
CA PHE A 12 -36.00 -1.92 -7.02
C PHE A 12 -36.90 -0.67 -7.00
N PRO A 13 -37.06 0.01 -5.86
CA PRO A 13 -37.75 1.28 -5.82
C PRO A 13 -36.94 2.37 -6.53
N ASN A 14 -37.63 3.15 -7.35
CA ASN A 14 -37.08 4.33 -8.04
C ASN A 14 -36.65 5.40 -7.03
N ILE A 15 -35.35 5.64 -6.90
CA ILE A 15 -34.81 6.81 -6.19
C ILE A 15 -34.47 7.87 -7.24
N HIS A 16 -35.45 8.79 -7.47
CA HIS A 16 -35.18 10.02 -8.22
C HIS A 16 -34.47 11.04 -7.31
N GLY A 17 -33.15 10.98 -7.26
CA GLY A 17 -32.30 12.03 -6.74
C GLY A 17 -31.51 12.66 -7.89
N ARG A 18 -31.96 13.82 -8.41
CA ARG A 18 -31.17 14.63 -9.35
C ARG A 18 -30.01 15.27 -8.61
N SER A 19 -28.87 14.63 -8.55
CA SER A 19 -27.62 15.30 -8.25
C SER A 19 -27.09 15.99 -9.52
N ARG A 20 -27.08 17.33 -9.50
CA ARG A 20 -26.42 18.14 -10.52
C ARG A 20 -24.91 17.88 -10.43
N CYS A 21 -24.36 17.10 -11.38
CA CYS A 21 -22.92 17.11 -11.65
C CYS A 21 -22.51 18.55 -12.02
N ARG A 22 -21.81 19.21 -11.12
CA ARG A 22 -21.01 20.39 -11.50
C ARG A 22 -19.84 19.88 -12.33
N PRO A 23 -19.57 20.46 -13.51
CA PRO A 23 -18.36 20.16 -14.24
C PRO A 23 -17.19 20.64 -13.35
N SER A 24 -16.36 19.70 -12.88
CA SER A 24 -15.08 20.02 -12.28
C SER A 24 -14.27 20.75 -13.36
N SER A 25 -13.98 22.02 -13.12
CA SER A 25 -13.03 22.79 -13.90
C SER A 25 -11.75 21.99 -14.02
N LEU A 26 -11.45 21.50 -15.23
CA LEU A 26 -10.15 20.97 -15.62
C LEU A 26 -9.11 22.07 -15.40
N ARG A 27 -8.53 22.13 -14.23
CA ARG A 27 -7.23 22.76 -14.02
C ARG A 27 -6.19 21.81 -14.62
N TRP A 28 -5.85 22.03 -15.86
CA TRP A 28 -4.59 21.56 -16.44
C TRP A 28 -3.47 22.29 -15.70
N LEU A 29 -3.15 21.85 -14.49
CA LEU A 29 -1.90 22.20 -13.84
C LEU A 29 -0.82 21.53 -14.69
N VAL A 30 0.01 22.34 -15.34
CA VAL A 30 1.32 21.93 -15.87
C VAL A 30 2.03 21.30 -14.69
N LEU A 31 2.06 19.97 -14.65
CA LEU A 31 2.75 19.20 -13.62
C LEU A 31 4.24 19.41 -13.86
N ALA A 32 4.82 20.35 -13.15
CA ALA A 32 6.27 20.50 -13.09
C ALA A 32 6.85 19.16 -12.62
N SER A 33 7.77 18.60 -13.42
CA SER A 33 8.54 17.41 -13.06
C SER A 33 9.11 17.58 -11.66
N ARG A 34 8.73 16.68 -10.73
CA ARG A 34 9.23 16.70 -9.36
C ARG A 34 10.64 16.15 -9.35
N SER A 35 11.61 16.99 -9.10
CA SER A 35 13.00 16.55 -8.92
C SER A 35 13.19 15.86 -7.56
N VAL A 36 14.21 15.01 -7.45
CA VAL A 36 14.61 14.41 -6.17
C VAL A 36 14.85 15.49 -5.11
N SER A 37 15.47 16.60 -5.49
CA SER A 37 15.71 17.73 -4.58
C SER A 37 14.42 18.34 -4.02
N THR A 38 13.37 18.46 -4.82
CA THR A 38 12.06 18.94 -4.38
C THR A 38 11.40 17.96 -3.41
N LEU A 39 11.54 16.65 -3.64
CA LEU A 39 11.03 15.60 -2.76
C LEU A 39 11.68 15.67 -1.38
N LEU A 40 13.00 15.88 -1.34
CA LEU A 40 13.81 15.89 -0.12
C LEU A 40 13.66 17.15 0.75
N GLN A 41 13.03 18.21 0.23
CA GLN A 41 12.75 19.43 1.01
C GLN A 41 11.66 19.27 2.09
N LYS A 42 10.95 18.15 2.10
CA LYS A 42 9.83 17.87 3.00
C LYS A 42 10.07 16.62 3.82
N PRO A 43 9.44 16.47 4.99
CA PRO A 43 9.46 15.24 5.75
C PRO A 43 9.07 14.02 4.89
N LEU A 44 9.65 12.87 5.21
CA LEU A 44 9.40 11.64 4.46
C LEU A 44 8.33 10.74 5.10
N ASN A 45 7.84 11.03 6.32
CA ASN A 45 6.63 10.40 6.82
C ASN A 45 5.41 10.99 6.12
N PHE A 46 4.44 10.13 5.79
CA PHE A 46 3.16 10.52 5.23
C PHE A 46 2.05 9.90 6.08
N ILE A 47 1.37 10.70 6.87
CA ILE A 47 0.35 10.24 7.82
C ILE A 47 -0.90 11.09 7.64
N ALA A 48 -2.06 10.46 7.62
CA ALA A 48 -3.35 11.14 7.47
C ALA A 48 -3.44 12.08 6.25
N GLY A 49 -2.80 11.69 5.12
CA GLY A 49 -2.84 12.47 3.88
C GLY A 49 -1.84 13.63 3.81
N GLU A 50 -0.94 13.75 4.78
CA GLU A 50 0.02 14.87 4.87
C GLU A 50 1.44 14.39 5.15
N ARG A 51 2.45 15.14 4.68
CA ARG A 51 3.83 14.92 5.09
C ARG A 51 4.05 15.49 6.48
N VAL A 52 4.56 14.67 7.38
CA VAL A 52 4.78 15.05 8.79
C VAL A 52 6.21 14.74 9.21
N SER A 53 6.77 15.59 10.04
CA SER A 53 8.05 15.31 10.71
C SER A 53 7.83 14.29 11.82
N PRO A 54 8.78 13.35 12.03
CA PRO A 54 8.80 12.53 13.23
C PRO A 54 8.80 13.39 14.51
N SER A 55 8.19 12.86 15.57
CA SER A 55 8.08 13.52 16.87
C SER A 55 9.42 13.64 17.58
N ASP A 56 10.27 12.62 17.44
CA ASP A 56 11.63 12.59 17.97
C ASP A 56 12.63 12.76 16.81
N ARG A 57 13.62 13.63 17.00
CA ARG A 57 14.68 13.90 16.02
C ARG A 57 16.05 13.43 16.48
N ASP A 58 16.15 12.85 17.67
CA ASP A 58 17.43 12.43 18.25
C ASP A 58 18.04 11.22 17.54
N GLN A 59 17.18 10.43 16.86
CA GLN A 59 17.61 9.30 16.05
C GLN A 59 17.36 9.59 14.57
N SER A 60 18.43 9.77 13.81
CA SER A 60 18.38 9.94 12.36
C SER A 60 19.23 8.90 11.63
N PHE A 61 19.02 8.77 10.36
CA PHE A 61 19.86 7.97 9.46
C PHE A 61 20.06 8.69 8.14
N LYS A 62 21.23 8.48 7.54
CA LYS A 62 21.57 9.03 6.23
C LYS A 62 21.10 8.12 5.12
N VAL A 63 20.52 8.71 4.09
CA VAL A 63 20.18 8.06 2.83
C VAL A 63 21.22 8.44 1.81
N TYR A 64 21.79 7.46 1.14
CA TYR A 64 22.89 7.66 0.20
C TYR A 64 22.43 7.36 -1.22
N GLN A 65 22.95 8.11 -2.19
CA GLN A 65 22.87 7.74 -3.59
C GLN A 65 23.92 6.66 -3.88
N PRO A 66 23.55 5.43 -4.22
CA PRO A 66 24.53 4.35 -4.38
C PRO A 66 25.53 4.58 -5.51
N ALA A 67 25.12 5.29 -6.57
CA ALA A 67 25.96 5.57 -7.74
C ALA A 67 27.14 6.53 -7.43
N THR A 68 26.98 7.46 -6.50
CA THR A 68 27.97 8.50 -6.19
C THR A 68 28.55 8.38 -4.79
N GLY A 69 27.85 7.69 -3.88
CA GLY A 69 28.16 7.66 -2.45
C GLY A 69 27.80 8.95 -1.70
N GLU A 70 27.16 9.91 -2.36
CA GLU A 70 26.75 11.16 -1.74
C GLU A 70 25.53 10.97 -0.86
N VAL A 71 25.43 11.78 0.20
CA VAL A 71 24.25 11.81 1.07
C VAL A 71 23.12 12.57 0.36
N LEU A 72 22.01 11.88 0.10
CA LEU A 72 20.79 12.48 -0.45
C LEU A 72 20.05 13.31 0.59
N CYS A 73 19.89 12.74 1.76
CA CYS A 73 19.24 13.41 2.91
C CYS A 73 19.57 12.71 4.22
N GLU A 74 19.27 13.39 5.30
CA GLU A 74 19.20 12.79 6.63
C GLU A 74 17.73 12.72 7.06
N THR A 75 17.28 11.53 7.42
CA THR A 75 15.88 11.25 7.74
C THR A 75 15.77 10.84 9.19
N PRO A 76 14.97 11.55 10.01
CA PRO A 76 14.68 11.11 11.37
C PRO A 76 13.95 9.77 11.38
N SER A 77 14.31 8.89 12.32
CA SER A 77 13.63 7.62 12.56
C SER A 77 12.36 7.85 13.35
N SER A 78 11.24 7.29 12.88
CA SER A 78 9.97 7.38 13.61
C SER A 78 10.04 6.66 14.95
N SER A 79 9.61 7.33 15.99
CA SER A 79 9.46 6.81 17.35
C SER A 79 8.24 5.89 17.49
N SER A 80 8.07 5.30 18.67
CA SER A 80 6.83 4.58 19.00
C SER A 80 5.59 5.47 18.93
N ASP A 81 5.72 6.76 19.27
CA ASP A 81 4.61 7.71 19.19
C ASP A 81 4.21 8.00 17.74
N ASP A 82 5.19 8.07 16.82
CA ASP A 82 4.89 8.21 15.40
C ASP A 82 4.20 6.96 14.84
N VAL A 83 4.60 5.76 15.30
CA VAL A 83 3.92 4.50 14.98
C VAL A 83 2.48 4.55 15.49
N ASN A 84 2.26 4.94 16.74
CA ASN A 84 0.93 5.08 17.34
C ASN A 84 0.06 6.07 16.54
N ARG A 85 0.62 7.22 16.12
CA ARG A 85 -0.07 8.20 15.29
C ARG A 85 -0.48 7.64 13.93
N ALA A 86 0.40 6.87 13.28
CA ALA A 86 0.10 6.24 12.01
C ALA A 86 -0.97 5.15 12.14
N VAL A 87 -0.91 4.35 13.23
CA VAL A 87 -1.92 3.33 13.53
C VAL A 87 -3.27 3.97 13.85
N ALA A 88 -3.30 5.02 14.67
CA ALA A 88 -4.52 5.76 14.97
C ALA A 88 -5.15 6.32 13.68
N ALA A 89 -4.36 6.98 12.81
CA ALA A 89 -4.86 7.48 11.53
C ALA A 89 -5.43 6.36 10.63
N ALA A 90 -4.80 5.19 10.62
CA ALA A 90 -5.28 4.03 9.87
C ALA A 90 -6.56 3.44 10.48
N THR A 91 -6.67 3.41 11.81
CA THR A 91 -7.85 2.95 12.53
C THR A 91 -9.04 3.88 12.29
N ASP A 92 -8.82 5.18 12.35
CA ASP A 92 -9.87 6.19 12.11
C ASP A 92 -10.39 6.15 10.66
N ALA A 93 -9.52 5.85 9.70
CA ALA A 93 -9.89 5.73 8.30
C ALA A 93 -10.58 4.40 7.96
N PHE A 94 -10.38 3.36 8.76
CA PHE A 94 -10.83 2.00 8.46
C PHE A 94 -12.34 1.88 8.27
N PRO A 95 -13.22 2.40 9.14
CA PRO A 95 -14.66 2.27 8.96
C PRO A 95 -15.14 2.83 7.61
N VAL A 96 -14.68 4.01 7.25
CA VAL A 96 -15.06 4.66 5.99
C VAL A 96 -14.55 3.87 4.79
N TRP A 97 -13.28 3.42 4.83
CA TRP A 97 -12.68 2.71 3.70
C TRP A 97 -13.24 1.30 3.54
N SER A 98 -13.46 0.57 4.62
CA SER A 98 -14.02 -0.79 4.59
C SER A 98 -15.44 -0.83 4.05
N GLU A 99 -16.25 0.20 4.34
CA GLU A 99 -17.63 0.34 3.86
C GLU A 99 -17.72 0.95 2.44
N THR A 100 -16.62 1.52 1.92
CA THR A 100 -16.57 2.03 0.55
C THR A 100 -16.86 0.90 -0.44
N PRO A 101 -17.82 1.07 -1.37
CA PRO A 101 -18.16 0.03 -2.33
C PRO A 101 -16.95 -0.47 -3.11
N ALA A 102 -16.85 -1.77 -3.35
CA ALA A 102 -15.70 -2.39 -4.01
C ALA A 102 -15.36 -1.77 -5.37
N MET A 103 -16.39 -1.38 -6.15
CA MET A 103 -16.21 -0.69 -7.43
C MET A 103 -15.61 0.71 -7.27
N GLU A 104 -15.89 1.39 -6.17
CA GLU A 104 -15.31 2.71 -5.90
C GLU A 104 -13.86 2.59 -5.44
N ARG A 105 -13.55 1.62 -4.57
CA ARG A 105 -12.17 1.27 -4.23
C ARG A 105 -11.36 0.93 -5.49
N ALA A 106 -11.95 0.14 -6.39
CA ALA A 106 -11.34 -0.21 -7.67
C ALA A 106 -11.00 1.03 -8.52
N ARG A 107 -11.93 1.99 -8.65
CA ARG A 107 -11.70 3.23 -9.43
C ARG A 107 -10.56 4.05 -8.85
N ILE A 108 -10.51 4.22 -7.53
CA ILE A 108 -9.41 4.96 -6.86
C ILE A 108 -8.06 4.31 -7.14
N LEU A 109 -7.96 2.97 -7.06
CA LEU A 109 -6.72 2.27 -7.36
C LEU A 109 -6.32 2.36 -8.84
N GLN A 110 -7.29 2.30 -9.77
CA GLN A 110 -7.06 2.51 -11.20
C GLN A 110 -6.60 3.93 -11.51
N ASP A 111 -7.22 4.94 -10.89
CA ASP A 111 -6.82 6.34 -11.04
C ASP A 111 -5.40 6.56 -10.50
N ALA A 112 -5.02 5.91 -9.39
CA ALA A 112 -3.66 5.95 -8.87
C ALA A 112 -2.67 5.29 -9.85
N ALA A 113 -3.00 4.14 -10.41
CA ALA A 113 -2.15 3.49 -11.43
C ALA A 113 -1.96 4.38 -12.65
N ARG A 114 -3.02 5.01 -13.16
CA ARG A 114 -2.97 5.96 -14.28
C ARG A 114 -2.09 7.16 -13.95
N LEU A 115 -2.27 7.78 -12.78
CA LEU A 115 -1.48 8.93 -12.34
C LEU A 115 0.01 8.60 -12.22
N ILE A 116 0.36 7.41 -11.71
CA ILE A 116 1.74 6.95 -11.62
C ILE A 116 2.33 6.72 -13.02
N LYS A 117 1.57 6.11 -13.95
CA LYS A 117 1.99 5.92 -15.36
C LYS A 117 2.23 7.26 -16.07
N GLU A 118 1.38 8.26 -15.84
CA GLU A 118 1.58 9.62 -16.37
C GLU A 118 2.87 10.28 -15.85
N ARG A 119 3.32 9.91 -14.65
CA ARG A 119 4.53 10.42 -13.98
C ARG A 119 5.68 9.40 -13.95
N ILE A 120 5.66 8.40 -14.82
CA ILE A 120 6.60 7.27 -14.78
C ILE A 120 8.06 7.71 -14.76
N ASN A 121 8.41 8.75 -15.53
CA ASN A 121 9.77 9.27 -15.59
C ASN A 121 10.24 9.86 -14.25
N ASP A 122 9.35 10.52 -13.51
CA ASP A 122 9.68 11.09 -12.20
C ASP A 122 9.89 9.98 -11.17
N PHE A 123 8.99 8.99 -11.14
CA PHE A 123 9.12 7.82 -10.27
C PHE A 123 10.40 7.03 -10.58
N ALA A 124 10.67 6.73 -11.85
CA ALA A 124 11.84 5.96 -12.25
C ALA A 124 13.15 6.68 -11.93
N ARG A 125 13.22 8.01 -12.10
CA ARG A 125 14.41 8.79 -11.72
C ARG A 125 14.66 8.74 -10.22
N VAL A 126 13.61 8.90 -9.41
CA VAL A 126 13.73 8.84 -7.95
C VAL A 126 14.13 7.43 -7.51
N GLU A 127 13.51 6.39 -8.07
CA GLU A 127 13.85 4.99 -7.80
C GLU A 127 15.31 4.70 -8.13
N THR A 128 15.80 5.11 -9.31
CA THR A 128 17.22 4.97 -9.71
C THR A 128 18.16 5.72 -8.75
N THR A 129 17.82 6.94 -8.38
CA THR A 129 18.66 7.75 -7.49
C THR A 129 18.75 7.15 -6.10
N ASP A 130 17.63 6.63 -5.59
CA ASP A 130 17.51 6.07 -4.24
C ASP A 130 18.10 4.65 -4.12
N ASN A 131 17.91 3.82 -5.17
CA ASN A 131 18.28 2.40 -5.17
C ASN A 131 19.61 2.11 -5.89
N GLY A 132 19.97 2.89 -6.89
CA GLY A 132 21.17 2.70 -7.73
C GLY A 132 20.99 1.73 -8.90
N LYS A 133 19.81 1.19 -9.15
CA LYS A 133 19.54 0.35 -10.33
C LYS A 133 19.51 1.15 -11.63
N ALA A 134 19.60 0.47 -12.76
CA ALA A 134 19.49 1.10 -14.06
C ALA A 134 18.14 1.75 -14.27
N ILE A 135 18.09 2.90 -14.95
CA ILE A 135 16.84 3.63 -15.20
C ILE A 135 15.79 2.78 -15.97
N ALA A 136 16.23 1.90 -16.85
CA ALA A 136 15.35 0.98 -17.59
C ALA A 136 14.66 -0.02 -16.64
N GLU A 137 15.37 -0.53 -15.62
CA GLU A 137 14.79 -1.40 -14.60
C GLU A 137 13.82 -0.62 -13.71
N SER A 138 14.17 0.61 -13.32
CA SER A 138 13.25 1.47 -12.55
C SER A 138 11.95 1.73 -13.30
N HIS A 139 12.00 1.94 -14.63
CA HIS A 139 10.79 2.03 -15.44
C HIS A 139 9.94 0.75 -15.39
N SER A 140 10.59 -0.42 -15.49
CA SER A 140 9.89 -1.71 -15.40
C SER A 140 9.28 -1.93 -14.02
N ASP A 141 9.96 -1.52 -12.96
CA ASP A 141 9.47 -1.63 -11.59
C ASP A 141 8.26 -0.74 -11.33
N VAL A 142 8.26 0.49 -11.87
CA VAL A 142 7.11 1.39 -11.79
C VAL A 142 5.92 0.81 -12.56
N LEU A 143 6.12 0.24 -13.74
CA LEU A 143 5.06 -0.45 -14.48
C LEU A 143 4.52 -1.65 -13.69
N SER A 144 5.39 -2.51 -13.15
CA SER A 144 4.97 -3.63 -12.31
C SER A 144 4.18 -3.18 -11.07
N ALA A 145 4.55 -2.05 -10.47
CA ALA A 145 3.80 -1.47 -9.36
C ALA A 145 2.40 -1.03 -9.79
N THR A 146 2.26 -0.44 -10.99
CA THR A 146 0.95 -0.05 -11.53
C THR A 146 0.11 -1.23 -11.97
N ASP A 147 0.73 -2.27 -12.54
CA ASP A 147 0.04 -3.51 -12.91
C ASP A 147 -0.57 -4.20 -11.69
N ALA A 148 0.12 -4.16 -10.54
CA ALA A 148 -0.43 -4.67 -9.28
C ALA A 148 -1.66 -3.87 -8.83
N LEU A 149 -1.63 -2.54 -8.92
CA LEU A 149 -2.80 -1.71 -8.61
C LEU A 149 -3.99 -2.05 -9.51
N GLU A 150 -3.77 -2.15 -10.82
CA GLU A 150 -4.82 -2.47 -11.80
C GLU A 150 -5.38 -3.88 -11.60
N PHE A 151 -4.50 -4.87 -11.34
CA PHE A 151 -4.90 -6.25 -11.08
C PHE A 151 -5.79 -6.37 -9.85
N PHE A 152 -5.36 -5.82 -8.71
CA PHE A 152 -6.13 -5.90 -7.48
C PHE A 152 -7.38 -4.99 -7.51
N ALA A 153 -7.35 -3.88 -8.24
CA ALA A 153 -8.55 -3.10 -8.52
C ALA A 153 -9.60 -3.94 -9.26
N GLY A 154 -9.18 -4.69 -10.28
CA GLY A 154 -10.05 -5.61 -11.01
C GLY A 154 -10.63 -6.74 -10.14
N LEU A 155 -9.87 -7.19 -9.13
CA LEU A 155 -10.29 -8.25 -8.22
C LEU A 155 -11.20 -7.75 -7.07
N ALA A 156 -11.16 -6.46 -6.72
CA ALA A 156 -11.92 -5.94 -5.59
C ALA A 156 -13.42 -6.30 -5.61
N PRO A 157 -14.15 -6.15 -6.74
CA PRO A 157 -15.56 -6.53 -6.81
C PRO A 157 -15.80 -8.05 -6.88
N ALA A 158 -14.76 -8.87 -7.11
CA ALA A 158 -14.85 -10.33 -7.20
C ALA A 158 -14.58 -11.04 -5.87
N LEU A 159 -14.37 -10.31 -4.78
CA LEU A 159 -14.20 -10.87 -3.44
C LEU A 159 -15.54 -11.42 -2.93
N ALA A 160 -15.89 -12.62 -3.38
CA ALA A 160 -17.11 -13.33 -2.99
C ALA A 160 -16.83 -14.37 -1.90
N GLY A 161 -17.86 -14.66 -1.11
CA GLY A 161 -17.90 -15.84 -0.26
C GLY A 161 -18.50 -17.06 -0.99
N GLU A 162 -18.68 -18.13 -0.27
CA GLU A 162 -19.22 -19.39 -0.76
C GLU A 162 -20.56 -19.69 -0.09
N HIS A 163 -21.42 -20.42 -0.77
CA HIS A 163 -22.70 -20.90 -0.24
C HIS A 163 -22.71 -22.43 -0.27
N PHE A 164 -23.04 -23.03 0.88
CA PHE A 164 -23.10 -24.47 1.07
C PHE A 164 -24.54 -24.88 1.42
N GLN A 165 -25.06 -25.90 0.75
CA GLN A 165 -26.36 -26.47 1.04
C GLN A 165 -26.21 -27.82 1.70
N TYR A 166 -26.89 -28.04 2.81
CA TYR A 166 -26.89 -29.28 3.57
C TYR A 166 -28.25 -30.00 3.52
N PRO A 167 -28.30 -31.31 3.85
CA PRO A 167 -29.55 -32.04 3.96
C PRO A 167 -30.53 -31.39 4.94
N GLY A 168 -31.83 -31.54 4.68
CA GLY A 168 -32.87 -31.01 5.57
C GLY A 168 -33.16 -29.51 5.40
N GLY A 169 -32.65 -28.86 4.33
CA GLY A 169 -32.90 -27.45 4.04
C GLY A 169 -32.00 -26.47 4.79
N THR A 170 -31.05 -26.96 5.57
CA THR A 170 -30.02 -26.14 6.23
C THR A 170 -29.01 -25.64 5.20
N PHE A 171 -28.50 -24.44 5.39
CA PHE A 171 -27.44 -23.88 4.55
C PHE A 171 -26.42 -23.11 5.40
N GLY A 172 -25.20 -22.98 4.88
CA GLY A 172 -24.12 -22.13 5.40
C GLY A 172 -23.57 -21.24 4.30
N TYR A 173 -23.03 -20.13 4.67
CA TYR A 173 -22.29 -19.27 3.74
C TYR A 173 -21.08 -18.64 4.43
N THR A 174 -20.09 -18.25 3.64
CA THR A 174 -18.93 -17.50 4.11
C THR A 174 -19.02 -16.06 3.62
N ILE A 175 -18.50 -15.14 4.41
CA ILE A 175 -18.31 -13.73 4.04
C ILE A 175 -16.83 -13.43 4.15
N ARG A 176 -16.30 -12.68 3.19
CA ARG A 176 -14.93 -12.15 3.26
C ARG A 176 -14.99 -10.73 3.80
N GLU A 177 -14.34 -10.54 4.94
CA GLU A 177 -14.29 -9.24 5.62
C GLU A 177 -12.85 -8.71 5.66
N PRO A 178 -12.64 -7.38 5.61
CA PRO A 178 -11.32 -6.81 5.82
C PRO A 178 -10.80 -7.11 7.23
N LEU A 179 -9.49 -7.28 7.35
CA LEU A 179 -8.82 -7.59 8.61
C LEU A 179 -8.71 -6.38 9.55
N GLY A 180 -8.70 -5.17 9.01
CA GLY A 180 -8.48 -3.94 9.75
C GLY A 180 -7.22 -3.21 9.31
N VAL A 181 -6.40 -2.78 10.27
CA VAL A 181 -5.12 -2.13 9.99
C VAL A 181 -4.08 -3.17 9.63
N CYS A 182 -3.52 -3.06 8.43
CA CYS A 182 -2.42 -3.89 7.96
C CYS A 182 -1.10 -3.10 7.97
N ALA A 183 0.02 -3.79 8.14
CA ALA A 183 1.33 -3.16 8.02
C ALA A 183 2.21 -3.90 7.01
N GLY A 184 2.92 -3.14 6.19
CA GLY A 184 3.89 -3.62 5.23
C GLY A 184 5.29 -3.12 5.57
N ILE A 185 6.28 -4.00 5.46
CA ILE A 185 7.69 -3.64 5.61
C ILE A 185 8.40 -4.05 4.32
N GLY A 186 9.04 -3.08 3.66
CA GLY A 186 9.70 -3.26 2.38
C GLY A 186 11.19 -3.54 2.49
N ALA A 187 11.74 -4.12 1.41
CA ALA A 187 13.18 -4.30 1.20
C ALA A 187 13.71 -3.25 0.22
N TRP A 188 15.02 -3.12 0.17
CA TRP A 188 15.71 -2.08 -0.60
C TRP A 188 15.80 -2.36 -2.10
N ASN A 189 15.68 -3.62 -2.52
CA ASN A 189 15.98 -4.02 -3.91
C ASN A 189 14.87 -3.66 -4.92
N PHE A 190 13.59 -3.63 -4.51
CA PHE A 190 12.45 -3.25 -5.35
C PHE A 190 11.50 -2.31 -4.59
N PRO A 191 11.93 -1.07 -4.26
CA PRO A 191 11.23 -0.19 -3.33
C PRO A 191 9.76 0.06 -3.68
N ILE A 192 9.49 0.63 -4.86
CA ILE A 192 8.11 0.96 -5.28
C ILE A 192 7.27 -0.30 -5.57
N GLN A 193 7.88 -1.32 -6.15
CA GLN A 193 7.21 -2.57 -6.48
C GLN A 193 6.70 -3.27 -5.22
N ILE A 194 7.56 -3.42 -4.20
CA ILE A 194 7.19 -4.04 -2.92
C ILE A 194 6.14 -3.20 -2.20
N ALA A 195 6.24 -1.86 -2.25
CA ALA A 195 5.23 -0.99 -1.67
C ALA A 195 3.85 -1.26 -2.30
N SER A 196 3.77 -1.29 -3.63
CA SER A 196 2.53 -1.54 -4.35
C SER A 196 1.99 -2.95 -4.12
N TRP A 197 2.85 -3.99 -4.20
CA TRP A 197 2.44 -5.39 -4.05
C TRP A 197 1.85 -5.71 -2.67
N LYS A 198 2.23 -4.95 -1.65
CA LYS A 198 1.64 -5.09 -0.31
C LYS A 198 0.40 -4.22 -0.14
N THR A 199 0.43 -3.03 -0.71
CA THR A 199 -0.63 -2.02 -0.52
C THR A 199 -1.85 -2.29 -1.39
N ALA A 200 -1.66 -2.65 -2.66
CA ALA A 200 -2.76 -2.86 -3.59
C ALA A 200 -3.77 -3.93 -3.12
N PRO A 201 -3.36 -5.15 -2.73
CA PRO A 201 -4.29 -6.15 -2.20
C PRO A 201 -4.94 -5.72 -0.88
N ALA A 202 -4.21 -5.04 0.02
CA ALA A 202 -4.75 -4.57 1.28
C ALA A 202 -5.88 -3.56 1.07
N LEU A 203 -5.63 -2.53 0.26
CA LEU A 203 -6.62 -1.49 -0.03
C LEU A 203 -7.80 -2.04 -0.85
N ALA A 204 -7.55 -2.88 -1.85
CA ALA A 204 -8.61 -3.50 -2.65
C ALA A 204 -9.59 -4.31 -1.80
N ALA A 205 -9.07 -5.02 -0.78
CA ALA A 205 -9.87 -5.80 0.16
C ALA A 205 -10.55 -4.95 1.26
N GLY A 206 -10.37 -3.62 1.25
CA GLY A 206 -10.99 -2.71 2.24
C GLY A 206 -10.18 -2.53 3.54
N ASN A 207 -8.94 -3.00 3.59
CA ASN A 207 -8.06 -2.77 4.74
C ASN A 207 -7.40 -1.38 4.63
N THR A 208 -7.02 -0.80 5.77
CA THR A 208 -6.08 0.32 5.80
C THR A 208 -4.65 -0.19 5.95
N MET A 209 -3.67 0.63 5.55
CA MET A 209 -2.30 0.16 5.43
C MET A 209 -1.29 1.17 5.97
N ILE A 210 -0.32 0.68 6.72
CA ILE A 210 0.89 1.43 7.09
C ILE A 210 2.07 0.76 6.41
N PHE A 211 2.84 1.51 5.65
CA PHE A 211 4.03 0.99 4.98
C PHE A 211 5.30 1.60 5.55
N LYS A 212 6.24 0.73 5.94
CA LYS A 212 7.58 1.11 6.34
C LYS A 212 8.55 0.66 5.25
N PRO A 213 9.09 1.58 4.44
CA PRO A 213 10.11 1.23 3.45
C PRO A 213 11.43 0.82 4.12
N SER A 214 12.34 0.27 3.33
CA SER A 214 13.72 0.12 3.76
C SER A 214 14.35 1.48 4.09
N PRO A 215 15.13 1.61 5.17
CA PRO A 215 15.86 2.84 5.44
C PRO A 215 16.89 3.20 4.35
N LEU A 216 17.28 2.24 3.52
CA LEU A 216 18.20 2.45 2.41
C LEU A 216 17.52 3.08 1.18
N THR A 217 16.18 2.90 1.03
CA THR A 217 15.43 3.32 -0.16
C THR A 217 14.05 3.82 0.25
N PRO A 218 13.95 4.99 0.92
CA PRO A 218 12.70 5.46 1.50
C PRO A 218 11.84 6.31 0.56
N LEU A 219 12.37 6.79 -0.60
CA LEU A 219 11.80 7.94 -1.30
C LEU A 219 10.54 7.62 -2.10
N THR A 220 10.56 6.57 -2.91
CA THR A 220 9.43 6.26 -3.83
C THR A 220 8.16 5.85 -3.10
N ALA A 221 8.26 5.26 -1.90
CA ALA A 221 7.10 4.95 -1.07
C ALA A 221 6.28 6.19 -0.70
N VAL A 222 6.94 7.34 -0.49
CA VAL A 222 6.26 8.61 -0.18
C VAL A 222 5.55 9.16 -1.41
N MET A 223 6.20 9.12 -2.58
CA MET A 223 5.56 9.52 -3.85
C MET A 223 4.35 8.64 -4.16
N PHE A 224 4.45 7.36 -3.87
CA PHE A 224 3.35 6.40 -4.02
C PHE A 224 2.16 6.76 -3.10
N ALA A 225 2.43 7.13 -1.85
CA ALA A 225 1.40 7.59 -0.92
C ALA A 225 0.70 8.87 -1.40
N GLU A 226 1.48 9.83 -1.90
CA GLU A 226 0.93 11.06 -2.48
C GLU A 226 0.05 10.76 -3.71
N ALA A 227 0.48 9.86 -4.60
CA ALA A 227 -0.30 9.49 -5.78
C ALA A 227 -1.64 8.82 -5.41
N LEU A 228 -1.63 7.91 -4.43
CA LEU A 228 -2.86 7.31 -3.90
C LEU A 228 -3.81 8.36 -3.32
N HIS A 229 -3.29 9.29 -2.53
CA HIS A 229 -4.09 10.35 -1.94
C HIS A 229 -4.65 11.33 -3.00
N GLU A 230 -3.84 11.75 -3.97
CA GLU A 230 -4.27 12.58 -5.10
C GLU A 230 -5.39 11.91 -5.92
N SER A 231 -5.42 10.57 -5.96
CA SER A 231 -6.43 9.78 -6.67
C SER A 231 -7.72 9.57 -5.86
N GLY A 232 -7.84 10.18 -4.70
CA GLY A 232 -9.05 10.16 -3.88
C GLY A 232 -9.07 9.12 -2.76
N LEU A 233 -7.94 8.47 -2.47
CA LEU A 233 -7.85 7.59 -1.30
C LEU A 233 -8.08 8.41 -0.02
N PRO A 234 -8.98 8.00 0.90
CA PRO A 234 -9.24 8.71 2.14
C PRO A 234 -7.97 8.95 2.97
N LYS A 235 -7.91 10.09 3.66
CA LYS A 235 -6.84 10.39 4.60
C LYS A 235 -6.73 9.28 5.64
N GLY A 236 -5.51 8.79 5.89
CA GLY A 236 -5.25 7.70 6.83
C GLY A 236 -5.41 6.29 6.27
N ALA A 237 -6.09 6.07 5.13
CA ALA A 237 -6.22 4.73 4.56
C ALA A 237 -4.87 4.13 4.11
N PHE A 238 -3.92 4.98 3.69
CA PHE A 238 -2.53 4.59 3.47
C PHE A 238 -1.58 5.58 4.15
N ASN A 239 -0.62 5.05 4.91
CA ASN A 239 0.36 5.85 5.64
C ASN A 239 1.77 5.30 5.39
N VAL A 240 2.78 6.17 5.40
CA VAL A 240 4.19 5.81 5.28
C VAL A 240 4.95 6.35 6.48
N ILE A 241 5.69 5.48 7.17
CA ILE A 241 6.58 5.84 8.27
C ILE A 241 8.01 5.44 7.97
N GLN A 242 8.94 6.35 8.20
CA GLN A 242 10.36 6.11 8.04
C GLN A 242 10.97 5.59 9.33
N GLY A 243 12.00 4.77 9.21
CA GLY A 243 12.72 4.32 10.40
C GLY A 243 13.49 3.03 10.22
N GLN A 244 14.28 2.73 11.25
CA GLN A 244 15.13 1.57 11.33
C GLN A 244 14.46 0.42 12.11
N THR A 245 15.26 -0.43 12.76
CA THR A 245 14.79 -1.63 13.46
C THR A 245 13.78 -1.32 14.56
N GLN A 246 13.99 -0.25 15.34
CA GLN A 246 13.11 0.09 16.46
C GLN A 246 11.69 0.43 15.98
N THR A 247 11.57 1.24 14.93
CA THR A 247 10.29 1.56 14.27
C THR A 247 9.61 0.29 13.74
N GLY A 248 10.39 -0.61 13.11
CA GLY A 248 9.87 -1.89 12.63
C GLY A 248 9.36 -2.78 13.75
N THR A 249 10.08 -2.84 14.88
CA THR A 249 9.67 -3.59 16.06
C THR A 249 8.39 -3.01 16.67
N ALA A 250 8.32 -1.70 16.86
CA ALA A 250 7.12 -1.03 17.37
C ALA A 250 5.90 -1.32 16.47
N LEU A 251 6.06 -1.24 15.14
CA LEU A 251 4.98 -1.52 14.20
C LEU A 251 4.51 -2.98 14.25
N THR A 252 5.44 -3.94 14.31
CA THR A 252 5.11 -5.38 14.31
C THR A 252 4.51 -5.86 15.63
N SER A 253 4.83 -5.18 16.75
CA SER A 253 4.29 -5.49 18.07
C SER A 253 3.03 -4.69 18.43
N HIS A 254 2.61 -3.71 17.62
CA HIS A 254 1.47 -2.85 17.95
C HIS A 254 0.16 -3.64 18.01
N ALA A 255 -0.62 -3.51 19.10
CA ALA A 255 -1.81 -4.32 19.35
C ALA A 255 -2.88 -4.20 18.22
N ASP A 256 -3.09 -2.99 17.71
CA ASP A 256 -4.14 -2.69 16.73
C ASP A 256 -3.74 -2.99 15.27
N VAL A 257 -2.55 -3.53 15.03
CA VAL A 257 -2.16 -4.03 13.71
C VAL A 257 -2.58 -5.50 13.59
N ALA A 258 -3.48 -5.80 12.65
CA ALA A 258 -4.05 -7.13 12.46
C ALA A 258 -3.17 -8.05 11.60
N LYS A 259 -2.40 -7.49 10.65
CA LYS A 259 -1.58 -8.26 9.70
C LYS A 259 -0.26 -7.57 9.41
N ILE A 260 0.80 -8.38 9.33
CA ILE A 260 2.12 -7.95 8.85
C ILE A 260 2.45 -8.62 7.52
N SER A 261 2.91 -7.83 6.55
CA SER A 261 3.50 -8.32 5.30
C SER A 261 4.94 -7.82 5.20
N PHE A 262 5.90 -8.71 5.27
CA PHE A 262 7.34 -8.41 5.28
C PHE A 262 8.05 -8.97 4.06
N THR A 263 8.96 -8.18 3.49
CA THR A 263 9.97 -8.64 2.53
C THR A 263 11.35 -8.29 3.06
N GLY A 264 12.24 -9.27 3.12
CA GLY A 264 13.60 -9.05 3.59
C GLY A 264 14.34 -10.33 3.98
N SER A 265 15.26 -10.22 4.96
CA SER A 265 16.11 -11.34 5.35
C SER A 265 15.38 -12.35 6.26
N VAL A 266 15.80 -13.61 6.19
CA VAL A 266 15.28 -14.70 7.03
C VAL A 266 15.42 -14.40 8.54
N PRO A 267 16.55 -13.87 9.06
CA PRO A 267 16.65 -13.57 10.49
C PRO A 267 15.60 -12.54 10.95
N VAL A 268 15.36 -11.48 10.17
CA VAL A 268 14.36 -10.46 10.48
C VAL A 268 12.94 -11.05 10.37
N GLY A 269 12.66 -11.89 9.37
CA GLY A 269 11.37 -12.58 9.24
C GLY A 269 11.06 -13.46 10.48
N LYS A 270 12.05 -14.18 10.97
CA LYS A 270 11.91 -14.97 12.22
C LYS A 270 11.60 -14.08 13.44
N GLN A 271 12.23 -12.90 13.52
CA GLN A 271 11.96 -11.95 14.61
C GLN A 271 10.53 -11.39 14.52
N ILE A 272 10.06 -11.05 13.31
CA ILE A 272 8.70 -10.59 13.06
C ILE A 272 7.69 -11.67 13.48
N MET A 273 7.91 -12.93 13.12
CA MET A 273 7.05 -14.04 13.56
C MET A 273 6.93 -14.10 15.08
N ARG A 274 8.07 -13.94 15.82
CA ARG A 274 8.04 -13.92 17.28
C ARG A 274 7.24 -12.73 17.82
N ASN A 275 7.45 -11.53 17.28
CA ASN A 275 6.73 -10.34 17.72
C ASN A 275 5.22 -10.43 17.47
N CYS A 276 4.80 -11.17 16.44
CA CYS A 276 3.40 -11.35 16.08
C CYS A 276 2.70 -12.47 16.84
N ALA A 277 3.45 -13.39 17.44
CA ALA A 277 2.90 -14.60 18.09
C ALA A 277 1.99 -14.27 19.27
N ASP A 278 2.36 -13.30 20.11
CA ASP A 278 1.60 -12.96 21.32
C ASP A 278 0.18 -12.43 21.02
N SER A 279 -0.03 -11.83 19.85
CA SER A 279 -1.32 -11.29 19.40
C SER A 279 -1.94 -12.08 18.25
N LEU A 280 -1.35 -13.22 17.89
CA LEU A 280 -1.81 -14.10 16.79
C LEU A 280 -2.05 -13.36 15.46
N LYS A 281 -1.22 -12.34 15.18
CA LYS A 281 -1.32 -11.57 13.92
C LYS A 281 -1.08 -12.48 12.72
N GLN A 282 -1.81 -12.21 11.65
CA GLN A 282 -1.50 -12.84 10.37
C GLN A 282 -0.17 -12.31 9.82
N VAL A 283 0.69 -13.20 9.35
CA VAL A 283 2.01 -12.84 8.81
C VAL A 283 2.19 -13.43 7.43
N THR A 284 2.64 -12.60 6.48
CA THR A 284 3.14 -13.02 5.18
C THR A 284 4.62 -12.64 5.08
N LEU A 285 5.46 -13.59 4.72
CA LEU A 285 6.91 -13.40 4.65
C LEU A 285 7.40 -13.72 3.24
N GLU A 286 8.04 -12.73 2.61
CA GLU A 286 8.81 -12.87 1.38
C GLU A 286 10.28 -12.76 1.72
N LEU A 287 11.00 -13.88 1.67
CA LEU A 287 12.35 -13.98 2.21
C LEU A 287 13.39 -14.33 1.14
N GLY A 288 14.66 -14.11 1.47
CA GLY A 288 15.76 -14.47 0.59
C GLY A 288 15.87 -16.01 0.40
N GLY A 289 16.33 -16.40 -0.76
CA GLY A 289 16.56 -17.79 -1.15
C GLY A 289 17.79 -17.95 -2.02
N LYS A 290 18.05 -19.19 -2.41
CA LYS A 290 19.08 -19.62 -3.36
C LYS A 290 18.47 -20.62 -4.32
N SER A 291 17.66 -20.09 -5.27
CA SER A 291 17.02 -20.91 -6.30
C SER A 291 18.06 -21.51 -7.25
N PRO A 292 17.87 -22.77 -7.70
CA PRO A 292 18.77 -23.39 -8.68
C PRO A 292 18.64 -22.69 -10.04
N LEU A 293 19.79 -22.44 -10.68
CA LEU A 293 19.90 -21.99 -12.07
C LEU A 293 20.66 -23.08 -12.85
N ILE A 294 19.98 -23.72 -13.82
CA ILE A 294 20.56 -24.78 -14.65
C ILE A 294 20.74 -24.21 -16.06
N ILE A 295 21.99 -24.20 -16.52
CA ILE A 295 22.36 -23.78 -17.88
C ILE A 295 22.77 -25.04 -18.64
N PHE A 296 22.06 -25.33 -19.72
CA PHE A 296 22.42 -26.41 -20.64
C PHE A 296 23.44 -25.92 -21.68
N ALA A 297 24.34 -26.80 -22.10
CA ALA A 297 25.36 -26.50 -23.12
C ALA A 297 24.72 -26.34 -24.52
#